data_adffe54ab7c6bd361e58ccec68d336bc
#
_entry.id   adffe54ab7c6bd361e58ccec68d336bc
#
_cell.length_a   1.000
_cell.length_b   1.000
_cell.length_c   1.000
_cell.angle_alpha   90.00
_cell.angle_beta   90.00
_cell.angle_gamma   90.00
#
_symmetry.space_group_name_H-M   'P 1'
#
loop_
_entity.id
_entity.type
_entity.pdbx_description
1 polymer ?
#
loop_
_entity_poly.entity_id
_entity_poly.type
_entity_poly.pdbx_seq_one_letter_code
_entity_poly.pdbx_strand_id
1 'polypeptide(L)'
;GAMPLLIWIGLAPNLILHHLQLSYKSYIIYQIIALGGLALSSILMQFLAGRWQFHQLIRRGCYLAFAGVLFSFIFSSSIELIALGLFFYSIGLGFTNGSIIRIIMRNTKLSQSMAASLMTFSQTLFFALGIQFSDELCKQFDYSGFSFTLCCLISACISLILTRKFAARMTERKWQ
;
A
#
# COMPACT_ATOMS: atom_id res chain seq x y z
N GLY A 1 1.11 -3.88 -4.69
CA GLY A 1 1.42 -2.58 -4.10
C GLY A 1 0.71 -2.26 -2.78
N ALA A 2 -0.35 -2.99 -2.36
CA ALA A 2 -1.10 -2.66 -1.13
C ALA A 2 -0.63 -3.43 0.12
N MET A 3 0.40 -4.25 0.00
CA MET A 3 0.86 -5.15 1.07
C MET A 3 1.17 -4.44 2.40
N PRO A 4 1.96 -3.35 2.48
CA PRO A 4 2.24 -2.69 3.75
C PRO A 4 0.99 -2.26 4.53
N LEU A 5 -0.02 -1.74 3.84
CA LEU A 5 -1.28 -1.35 4.48
C LEU A 5 -2.07 -2.55 5.01
N LEU A 6 -2.01 -3.67 4.30
CA LEU A 6 -2.72 -4.88 4.70
C LEU A 6 -1.99 -5.62 5.82
N ILE A 7 -0.66 -5.61 5.81
CA ILE A 7 0.15 -6.05 6.95
C ILE A 7 -0.23 -5.22 8.19
N TRP A 8 -0.38 -3.88 8.03
CA TRP A 8 -0.87 -3.04 9.11
C TRP A 8 -2.26 -3.46 9.59
N ILE A 9 -3.24 -3.61 8.70
CA ILE A 9 -4.60 -3.99 9.06
C ILE A 9 -4.63 -5.35 9.78
N GLY A 10 -3.84 -6.32 9.32
CA GLY A 10 -3.80 -7.67 9.88
C GLY A 10 -3.04 -7.78 11.19
N LEU A 11 -1.92 -7.07 11.34
CA LEU A 11 -1.01 -7.22 12.47
C LEU A 11 -1.09 -6.09 13.51
N ALA A 12 -1.65 -4.92 13.16
CA ALA A 12 -1.77 -3.81 14.09
C ALA A 12 -2.53 -4.14 15.40
N PRO A 13 -3.60 -4.96 15.40
CA PRO A 13 -4.24 -5.37 16.65
C PRO A 13 -3.27 -6.08 17.58
N ASN A 14 -2.49 -7.05 17.06
CA ASN A 14 -1.51 -7.78 17.86
C ASN A 14 -0.40 -6.86 18.38
N LEU A 15 0.12 -5.99 17.52
CA LEU A 15 1.18 -5.04 17.90
C LEU A 15 0.69 -4.05 18.96
N ILE A 16 -0.46 -3.42 18.74
CA ILE A 16 -0.94 -2.29 19.57
C ILE A 16 -1.58 -2.79 20.87
N LEU A 17 -2.44 -3.81 20.79
CA LEU A 17 -3.21 -4.26 21.96
C LEU A 17 -2.45 -5.28 22.81
N HIS A 18 -1.70 -6.20 22.19
CA HIS A 18 -1.02 -7.27 22.92
C HIS A 18 0.43 -6.90 23.29
N HIS A 19 1.21 -6.34 22.38
CA HIS A 19 2.59 -5.97 22.67
C HIS A 19 2.76 -4.63 23.37
N LEU A 20 2.14 -3.57 22.83
CA LEU A 20 2.26 -2.23 23.40
C LEU A 20 1.25 -1.97 24.52
N GLN A 21 0.29 -2.87 24.75
CA GLN A 21 -0.76 -2.76 25.76
C GLN A 21 -1.49 -1.41 25.76
N LEU A 22 -1.60 -0.79 24.58
CA LEU A 22 -2.29 0.48 24.41
C LEU A 22 -3.80 0.28 24.40
N SER A 23 -4.53 1.35 24.68
CA SER A 23 -5.99 1.31 24.72
C SER A 23 -6.59 1.07 23.33
N TYR A 24 -7.77 0.46 23.31
CA TYR A 24 -8.53 0.25 22.07
C TYR A 24 -8.83 1.57 21.32
N LYS A 25 -8.98 2.67 22.08
CA LYS A 25 -9.15 4.01 21.48
C LYS A 25 -7.92 4.44 20.68
N SER A 26 -6.71 4.20 21.19
CA SER A 26 -5.47 4.50 20.49
C SER A 26 -5.35 3.70 19.19
N TYR A 27 -5.70 2.41 19.22
CA TYR A 27 -5.75 1.58 18.03
C TYR A 27 -6.65 2.16 16.94
N ILE A 28 -7.88 2.58 17.30
CA ILE A 28 -8.83 3.17 16.36
C ILE A 28 -8.25 4.45 15.74
N ILE A 29 -7.62 5.31 16.53
CA ILE A 29 -7.04 6.57 16.04
C ILE A 29 -5.93 6.28 15.03
N TYR A 30 -5.00 5.38 15.33
CA TYR A 30 -3.92 5.03 14.41
C TYR A 30 -4.44 4.36 13.12
N GLN A 31 -5.51 3.56 13.24
CA GLN A 31 -6.17 2.97 12.08
C GLN A 31 -6.81 4.03 11.17
N ILE A 32 -7.50 5.01 11.77
CA ILE A 32 -8.08 6.14 11.02
C ILE A 32 -6.99 6.95 10.33
N ILE A 33 -5.87 7.22 10.99
CA ILE A 33 -4.75 7.93 10.39
C ILE A 33 -4.20 7.13 9.20
N ALA A 34 -3.85 5.87 9.39
CA ALA A 34 -3.26 5.05 8.34
C ALA A 34 -4.18 4.89 7.11
N LEU A 35 -5.47 4.70 7.32
CA LEU A 35 -6.47 4.55 6.24
C LEU A 35 -6.95 5.88 5.67
N GLY A 36 -6.90 6.96 6.45
CA GLY A 36 -7.31 8.30 6.04
C GLY A 36 -6.57 8.80 4.79
N GLY A 37 -5.33 8.35 4.60
CA GLY A 37 -4.57 8.62 3.39
C GLY A 37 -5.23 8.08 2.12
N LEU A 38 -5.92 6.93 2.15
CA LEU A 38 -6.67 6.40 1.02
C LEU A 38 -7.87 7.27 0.67
N ALA A 39 -8.61 7.73 1.68
CA ALA A 39 -9.74 8.63 1.47
C ALA A 39 -9.26 9.95 0.84
N LEU A 40 -8.20 10.53 1.40
CA LEU A 40 -7.59 11.75 0.87
C LEU A 40 -7.08 11.56 -0.56
N SER A 41 -6.42 10.43 -0.87
CA SER A 41 -5.95 10.14 -2.22
C SER A 41 -7.08 10.06 -3.22
N SER A 42 -8.24 9.51 -2.83
CA SER A 42 -9.42 9.41 -3.69
C SER A 42 -9.99 10.80 -4.05
N ILE A 43 -10.00 11.71 -3.10
CA ILE A 43 -10.40 13.11 -3.31
C ILE A 43 -9.39 13.81 -4.23
N LEU A 44 -8.09 13.69 -3.92
CA LEU A 44 -7.03 14.30 -4.72
C LEU A 44 -7.01 13.77 -6.16
N MET A 45 -7.30 12.48 -6.37
CA MET A 45 -7.38 11.90 -7.71
C MET A 45 -8.46 12.54 -8.58
N GLN A 46 -9.56 13.02 -8.02
CA GLN A 46 -10.60 13.71 -8.79
C GLN A 46 -10.08 15.03 -9.40
N PHE A 47 -9.25 15.74 -8.64
CA PHE A 47 -8.65 17.00 -9.08
C PHE A 47 -7.42 16.81 -10.00
N LEU A 48 -6.64 15.76 -9.76
CA LEU A 48 -5.40 15.53 -10.50
C LEU A 48 -5.60 14.74 -11.80
N ALA A 49 -6.64 13.92 -11.90
CA ALA A 49 -6.89 13.06 -13.06
C ALA A 49 -7.11 13.85 -14.37
N GLY A 50 -7.53 15.11 -14.28
CA GLY A 50 -7.67 16.00 -15.43
C GLY A 50 -6.37 16.73 -15.84
N ARG A 51 -5.38 16.80 -14.97
CA ARG A 51 -4.15 17.59 -15.16
C ARG A 51 -2.90 16.75 -15.42
N TRP A 52 -2.86 15.52 -14.90
CA TRP A 52 -1.67 14.65 -14.96
C TRP A 52 -1.95 13.39 -15.75
N GLN A 53 -0.94 12.94 -16.50
CA GLN A 53 -1.00 11.68 -17.21
C GLN A 53 -0.89 10.50 -16.23
N PHE A 54 -1.58 9.40 -16.50
CA PHE A 54 -1.63 8.23 -15.60
C PHE A 54 -0.25 7.67 -15.22
N HIS A 55 0.71 7.68 -16.17
CA HIS A 55 2.05 7.19 -15.89
C HIS A 55 2.82 8.08 -14.89
N GLN A 56 2.55 9.41 -14.90
CA GLN A 56 3.14 10.34 -13.93
C GLN A 56 2.55 10.12 -12.53
N LEU A 57 1.23 9.87 -12.45
CA LEU A 57 0.55 9.55 -11.19
C LEU A 57 1.07 8.24 -10.59
N ILE A 58 1.25 7.20 -11.40
CA ILE A 58 1.83 5.92 -10.97
C ILE A 58 3.24 6.14 -10.43
N ARG A 59 4.09 6.85 -11.18
CA ARG A 59 5.48 7.08 -10.78
C ARG A 59 5.59 7.88 -9.49
N ARG A 60 4.88 9.01 -9.40
CA ARG A 60 4.88 9.87 -8.21
C ARG A 60 4.24 9.18 -7.02
N GLY A 61 3.13 8.45 -7.24
CA GLY A 61 2.47 7.65 -6.20
C GLY A 61 3.39 6.56 -5.63
N CYS A 62 4.14 5.86 -6.49
CA CYS A 62 5.12 4.86 -6.03
C CYS A 62 6.24 5.48 -5.18
N TYR A 63 6.77 6.64 -5.59
CA TYR A 63 7.82 7.30 -4.79
C TYR A 63 7.27 7.78 -3.44
N LEU A 64 6.06 8.36 -3.43
CA LEU A 64 5.42 8.81 -2.19
C LEU A 64 5.13 7.62 -1.26
N ALA A 65 4.62 6.51 -1.80
CA ALA A 65 4.39 5.29 -1.04
C ALA A 65 5.70 4.74 -0.46
N PHE A 66 6.75 4.65 -1.26
CA PHE A 66 8.05 4.18 -0.79
C PHE A 66 8.64 5.08 0.29
N ALA A 67 8.57 6.40 0.11
CA ALA A 67 9.03 7.37 1.10
C ALA A 67 8.26 7.25 2.42
N GLY A 68 6.94 7.01 2.38
CA GLY A 68 6.11 6.78 3.56
C GLY A 68 6.54 5.54 4.35
N VAL A 69 6.80 4.41 3.67
CA VAL A 69 7.29 3.19 4.35
C VAL A 69 8.71 3.37 4.87
N LEU A 70 9.59 4.04 4.11
CA LEU A 70 10.94 4.31 4.57
C LEU A 70 10.94 5.19 5.83
N PHE A 71 10.07 6.19 5.86
CA PHE A 71 9.86 7.02 7.06
C PHE A 71 9.40 6.16 8.25
N SER A 72 8.40 5.28 8.06
CA SER A 72 7.95 4.36 9.11
C SER A 72 9.07 3.45 9.60
N PHE A 73 9.96 3.00 8.72
CA PHE A 73 11.10 2.15 9.09
C PHE A 73 12.14 2.90 9.92
N ILE A 74 12.51 4.12 9.52
CA ILE A 74 13.46 4.96 10.26
C ILE A 74 12.97 5.25 11.68
N PHE A 75 11.66 5.50 11.82
CA PHE A 75 11.03 5.84 13.09
C PHE A 75 10.25 4.65 13.69
N SER A 76 10.75 3.43 13.51
CA SER A 76 10.10 2.18 13.96
C SER A 76 9.88 2.08 15.49
N SER A 77 10.54 2.91 16.28
CA SER A 77 10.39 2.98 17.73
C SER A 77 9.10 3.65 18.21
N SER A 78 8.45 4.46 17.37
CA SER A 78 7.25 5.23 17.72
C SER A 78 6.07 4.85 16.86
N ILE A 79 5.02 4.28 17.48
CA ILE A 79 3.80 3.85 16.78
C ILE A 79 3.11 4.99 16.05
N GLU A 80 3.16 6.19 16.61
CA GLU A 80 2.58 7.40 16.02
C GLU A 80 3.24 7.76 14.70
N LEU A 81 4.59 7.69 14.65
CA LEU A 81 5.35 7.97 13.45
C LEU A 81 5.21 6.86 12.40
N ILE A 82 5.05 5.61 12.84
CA ILE A 82 4.70 4.49 11.94
C ILE A 82 3.34 4.78 11.27
N ALA A 83 2.32 5.15 12.05
CA ALA A 83 0.99 5.46 11.51
C ALA A 83 1.02 6.64 10.54
N LEU A 84 1.82 7.69 10.84
CA LEU A 84 2.00 8.83 9.95
C LEU A 84 2.70 8.44 8.64
N GLY A 85 3.72 7.60 8.70
CA GLY A 85 4.39 7.09 7.49
C GLY A 85 3.44 6.23 6.64
N LEU A 86 2.60 5.42 7.27
CA LEU A 86 1.55 4.64 6.59
C LEU A 86 0.45 5.53 5.98
N PHE A 87 0.17 6.69 6.56
CA PHE A 87 -0.70 7.69 5.97
C PHE A 87 -0.16 8.18 4.62
N PHE A 88 1.11 8.58 4.55
CA PHE A 88 1.76 8.98 3.29
C PHE A 88 1.85 7.82 2.30
N TYR A 89 2.14 6.63 2.79
CA TYR A 89 2.10 5.42 1.98
C TYR A 89 0.72 5.21 1.35
N SER A 90 -0.35 5.36 2.13
CA SER A 90 -1.73 5.18 1.69
C SER A 90 -2.14 6.18 0.61
N ILE A 91 -1.67 7.44 0.70
CA ILE A 91 -1.87 8.43 -0.36
C ILE A 91 -1.18 7.97 -1.65
N GLY A 92 0.09 7.57 -1.58
CA GLY A 92 0.84 7.08 -2.73
C GLY A 92 0.24 5.82 -3.35
N LEU A 93 -0.24 4.90 -2.50
CA LEU A 93 -0.94 3.70 -2.93
C LEU A 93 -2.23 4.04 -3.70
N GLY A 94 -3.03 4.98 -3.20
CA GLY A 94 -4.26 5.40 -3.86
C GLY A 94 -4.00 5.95 -5.26
N PHE A 95 -2.97 6.78 -5.43
CA PHE A 95 -2.58 7.29 -6.77
C PHE A 95 -2.12 6.17 -7.70
N THR A 96 -1.34 5.24 -7.21
CA THR A 96 -0.81 4.13 -8.01
C THR A 96 -1.91 3.14 -8.39
N ASN A 97 -2.66 2.67 -7.40
CA ASN A 97 -3.68 1.63 -7.59
C ASN A 97 -4.85 2.13 -8.44
N GLY A 98 -5.36 3.34 -8.15
CA GLY A 98 -6.43 3.94 -8.94
C GLY A 98 -6.06 4.15 -10.41
N SER A 99 -4.82 4.55 -10.68
CA SER A 99 -4.32 4.72 -12.06
C SER A 99 -4.15 3.38 -12.78
N ILE A 100 -3.63 2.36 -12.10
CA ILE A 100 -3.47 1.00 -12.67
C ILE A 100 -4.83 0.38 -12.99
N ILE A 101 -5.80 0.47 -12.08
CA ILE A 101 -7.16 -0.04 -12.30
C ILE A 101 -7.78 0.59 -13.54
N ARG A 102 -7.69 1.91 -13.67
CA ARG A 102 -8.21 2.64 -14.86
C ARG A 102 -7.55 2.18 -16.16
N ILE A 103 -6.24 1.97 -16.17
CA ILE A 103 -5.52 1.48 -17.34
C ILE A 103 -5.97 0.07 -17.71
N ILE A 104 -6.10 -0.83 -16.74
CA ILE A 104 -6.55 -2.21 -16.96
C ILE A 104 -7.98 -2.21 -17.53
N MET A 105 -8.90 -1.47 -16.89
CA MET A 105 -10.30 -1.41 -17.34
C MET A 105 -10.46 -0.84 -18.75
N ARG A 106 -9.58 0.10 -19.14
CA ARG A 106 -9.63 0.70 -20.47
C ARG A 106 -9.06 -0.20 -21.58
N ASN A 107 -8.09 -1.06 -21.25
CA ASN A 107 -7.36 -1.87 -22.22
C ASN A 107 -7.80 -3.36 -22.24
N THR A 108 -8.73 -3.76 -21.39
CA THR A 108 -9.20 -5.13 -21.35
C THR A 108 -10.24 -5.39 -22.44
N LYS A 109 -10.17 -6.59 -23.06
CA LYS A 109 -11.22 -7.09 -23.95
C LYS A 109 -12.33 -7.85 -23.21
N LEU A 110 -12.15 -8.08 -21.92
CA LEU A 110 -13.15 -8.72 -21.05
C LEU A 110 -14.24 -7.73 -20.67
N SER A 111 -15.40 -8.22 -20.27
CA SER A 111 -16.41 -7.37 -19.64
C SER A 111 -15.83 -6.71 -18.39
N GLN A 112 -16.23 -5.47 -18.11
CA GLN A 112 -15.70 -4.73 -16.96
C GLN A 112 -15.93 -5.48 -15.63
N SER A 113 -17.09 -6.14 -15.51
CA SER A 113 -17.41 -6.97 -14.33
C SER A 113 -16.44 -8.13 -14.17
N MET A 114 -16.15 -8.87 -15.23
CA MET A 114 -15.23 -10.00 -15.20
C MET A 114 -13.80 -9.57 -14.90
N ALA A 115 -13.35 -8.46 -15.49
CA ALA A 115 -12.03 -7.89 -15.22
C ALA A 115 -11.89 -7.45 -13.76
N ALA A 116 -12.93 -6.80 -13.19
CA ALA A 116 -12.96 -6.38 -11.81
C ALA A 116 -12.92 -7.58 -10.86
N SER A 117 -13.72 -8.61 -11.12
CA SER A 117 -13.76 -9.84 -10.29
C SER A 117 -12.41 -10.56 -10.27
N LEU A 118 -11.79 -10.77 -11.43
CA LEU A 118 -10.47 -11.39 -11.53
C LEU A 118 -9.40 -10.58 -10.80
N MET A 119 -9.45 -9.27 -10.92
CA MET A 119 -8.51 -8.39 -10.26
C MET A 119 -8.66 -8.45 -8.74
N THR A 120 -9.90 -8.37 -8.24
CA THR A 120 -10.19 -8.46 -6.81
C THR A 120 -9.81 -9.83 -6.25
N PHE A 121 -10.17 -10.92 -6.94
CA PHE A 121 -9.79 -12.27 -6.54
C PHE A 121 -8.27 -12.43 -6.43
N SER A 122 -7.54 -12.02 -7.47
CA SER A 122 -6.08 -12.09 -7.47
C SER A 122 -5.47 -11.26 -6.33
N GLN A 123 -5.98 -10.04 -6.11
CA GLN A 123 -5.53 -9.19 -5.01
C GLN A 123 -5.77 -9.85 -3.66
N THR A 124 -6.98 -10.35 -3.40
CA THR A 124 -7.33 -10.99 -2.12
C THR A 124 -6.45 -12.22 -1.85
N LEU A 125 -6.19 -13.04 -2.87
CA LEU A 125 -5.31 -14.20 -2.72
C LEU A 125 -3.88 -13.80 -2.35
N PHE A 126 -3.30 -12.84 -3.08
CA PHE A 126 -1.96 -12.33 -2.77
C PHE A 126 -1.90 -11.67 -1.39
N PHE A 127 -2.97 -11.01 -0.95
CA PHE A 127 -3.05 -10.38 0.35
C PHE A 127 -3.09 -11.39 1.47
N ALA A 128 -3.92 -12.43 1.35
CA ALA A 128 -4.01 -13.50 2.35
C ALA A 128 -2.64 -14.18 2.55
N LEU A 129 -1.99 -14.57 1.45
CA LEU A 129 -0.65 -15.19 1.51
C LEU A 129 0.40 -14.23 2.11
N GLY A 130 0.35 -12.96 1.75
CA GLY A 130 1.30 -11.97 2.23
C GLY A 130 1.14 -11.64 3.71
N ILE A 131 -0.10 -11.54 4.20
CA ILE A 131 -0.36 -11.33 5.64
C ILE A 131 0.14 -12.54 6.43
N GLN A 132 -0.18 -13.76 6.00
CA GLN A 132 0.25 -14.97 6.68
C GLN A 132 1.77 -15.09 6.72
N PHE A 133 2.46 -14.80 5.62
CA PHE A 133 3.92 -14.80 5.58
C PHE A 133 4.52 -13.74 6.51
N SER A 134 3.93 -12.54 6.54
CA SER A 134 4.37 -11.45 7.40
C SER A 134 4.11 -11.74 8.88
N ASP A 135 2.99 -12.39 9.21
CA ASP A 135 2.68 -12.81 10.57
C ASP A 135 3.71 -13.82 11.08
N GLU A 136 4.07 -14.82 10.25
CA GLU A 136 5.06 -15.82 10.61
C GLU A 136 6.46 -15.21 10.83
N LEU A 137 6.84 -14.23 9.98
CA LEU A 137 8.08 -13.49 10.19
C LEU A 137 8.03 -12.65 11.47
N CYS A 138 6.93 -11.94 11.73
CA CYS A 138 6.81 -11.13 12.94
C CYS A 138 6.83 -11.98 14.22
N LYS A 139 6.29 -13.21 14.21
CA LYS A 139 6.39 -14.15 15.32
C LYS A 139 7.84 -14.50 15.67
N GLN A 140 8.70 -14.69 14.66
CA GLN A 140 10.12 -14.99 14.87
C GLN A 140 10.90 -13.82 15.49
N PHE A 141 10.42 -12.60 15.36
CA PHE A 141 11.07 -11.36 15.86
C PHE A 141 10.24 -10.65 16.94
N ASP A 142 9.49 -11.38 17.74
CA ASP A 142 8.71 -10.89 18.90
C ASP A 142 7.79 -9.68 18.60
N TYR A 143 7.16 -9.64 17.43
CA TYR A 143 6.21 -8.58 17.04
C TYR A 143 6.69 -7.15 17.35
N SER A 144 7.99 -6.87 17.22
CA SER A 144 8.53 -5.53 17.44
C SER A 144 8.09 -4.58 16.32
N GLY A 145 8.02 -3.29 16.62
CA GLY A 145 7.77 -2.27 15.60
C GLY A 145 8.79 -2.32 14.45
N PHE A 146 10.02 -2.73 14.74
CA PHE A 146 11.07 -2.94 13.76
C PHE A 146 10.76 -4.09 12.80
N SER A 147 10.38 -5.27 13.28
CA SER A 147 10.05 -6.43 12.44
C SER A 147 8.86 -6.13 11.53
N PHE A 148 7.85 -5.47 12.07
CA PHE A 148 6.69 -5.01 11.32
C PHE A 148 7.08 -4.07 10.17
N THR A 149 7.84 -3.01 10.46
CA THR A 149 8.26 -2.02 9.46
C THR A 149 9.24 -2.60 8.44
N LEU A 150 10.05 -3.58 8.82
CA LEU A 150 10.93 -4.34 7.91
C LEU A 150 10.11 -5.12 6.88
N CYS A 151 9.07 -5.85 7.30
CA CYS A 151 8.15 -6.54 6.39
C CYS A 151 7.47 -5.57 5.42
N CYS A 152 7.04 -4.41 5.92
CA CYS A 152 6.48 -3.36 5.09
C CYS A 152 7.50 -2.82 4.07
N LEU A 153 8.75 -2.64 4.46
CA LEU A 153 9.82 -2.14 3.58
C LEU A 153 10.14 -3.15 2.47
N ILE A 154 10.30 -4.43 2.79
CA ILE A 154 10.56 -5.49 1.82
C ILE A 154 9.42 -5.54 0.77
N SER A 155 8.17 -5.52 1.23
CA SER A 155 7.01 -5.55 0.33
C SER A 155 6.90 -4.29 -0.53
N ALA A 156 7.27 -3.12 -0.01
CA ALA A 156 7.31 -1.87 -0.74
C ALA A 156 8.43 -1.85 -1.80
N CYS A 157 9.60 -2.39 -1.49
CA CYS A 157 10.71 -2.56 -2.46
C CYS A 157 10.31 -3.45 -3.64
N ILE A 158 9.71 -4.61 -3.36
CA ILE A 158 9.20 -5.52 -4.39
C ILE A 158 8.17 -4.81 -5.27
N SER A 159 7.22 -4.12 -4.65
CA SER A 159 6.19 -3.34 -5.35
C SER A 159 6.79 -2.25 -6.25
N LEU A 160 7.79 -1.51 -5.76
CA LEU A 160 8.47 -0.47 -6.53
C LEU A 160 9.17 -1.06 -7.78
N ILE A 161 9.89 -2.18 -7.62
CA ILE A 161 10.59 -2.85 -8.72
C ILE A 161 9.59 -3.33 -9.79
N LEU A 162 8.51 -3.98 -9.36
CA LEU A 162 7.48 -4.48 -10.27
C LEU A 162 6.78 -3.34 -11.01
N THR A 163 6.45 -2.26 -10.31
CA THR A 163 5.79 -1.10 -10.93
C THR A 163 6.72 -0.37 -11.91
N ARG A 164 8.01 -0.27 -11.62
CA ARG A 164 9.00 0.29 -12.57
C ARG A 164 9.11 -0.54 -13.83
N LYS A 165 9.20 -1.87 -13.70
CA LYS A 165 9.22 -2.79 -14.86
C LYS A 165 7.94 -2.68 -15.70
N PHE A 166 6.79 -2.58 -15.03
CA PHE A 166 5.50 -2.40 -15.70
C PHE A 166 5.42 -1.06 -16.44
N ALA A 167 5.80 0.03 -15.80
CA ALA A 167 5.81 1.37 -16.41
C ALA A 167 6.77 1.44 -17.61
N ALA A 168 7.94 0.83 -17.55
CA ALA A 168 8.89 0.77 -18.68
C ALA A 168 8.28 0.05 -19.88
N ARG A 169 7.67 -1.12 -19.70
CA ARG A 169 7.01 -1.87 -20.78
C ARG A 169 5.83 -1.12 -21.42
N MET A 170 5.12 -0.32 -20.65
CA MET A 170 4.02 0.51 -21.17
C MET A 170 4.51 1.65 -22.05
N THR A 171 5.69 2.18 -21.77
CA THR A 171 6.31 3.24 -22.59
C THR A 171 6.79 2.67 -23.93
N GLU A 172 7.36 1.47 -23.96
CA GLU A 172 7.81 0.78 -25.19
C GLU A 172 6.66 0.45 -26.15
N ARG A 173 5.49 0.03 -25.61
CA ARG A 173 4.30 -0.31 -26.44
C ARG A 173 3.59 0.89 -27.10
N LYS A 174 3.90 2.11 -26.69
CA LYS A 174 3.35 3.32 -27.33
C LYS A 174 4.05 3.70 -28.65
N TRP A 175 5.15 3.04 -28.98
CA TRP A 175 5.94 3.30 -30.20
C TRP A 175 5.77 2.22 -31.28
N GLN A 176 4.88 1.26 -31.10
CA GLN A 176 4.41 0.29 -32.11
C GLN A 176 2.90 0.47 -32.36
#